data_c9259a544cb4629f3455a905bbbbc204
#
_entry.id   c9259a544cb4629f3455a905bbbbc204
#
_cell.length_a   1.000
_cell.length_b   1.000
_cell.length_c   1.000
_cell.angle_alpha   90.00
_cell.angle_beta   90.00
_cell.angle_gamma   90.00
#
_symmetry.space_group_name_H-M   'P 1'
#
loop_
_entity.id
_entity.type
_entity.pdbx_description
1 polymer ?
#
loop_
_entity_poly.entity_id
_entity_poly.type
_entity_poly.pdbx_seq_one_letter_code
_entity_poly.pdbx_strand_id
1 'polypeptide(L)'
;CIPARRSLMTGLFPKAHGDRVYSDRMKMPSVTTLAEAFHQAGYHTMAVGKLHVYPQRNRIGFQDVILQQEGRYEFGGPDDYQIWLGENGYIGQEFLHGMGNNTYYTRTWPLGENAHPTTWATGQMVKQIKRRDPEKPAFFYLSYTFPHPPLVPLSEYWNMYSDQDIQEPEYGDWEDES
;
A
#
# COMPACT_ATOMS: atom_id res chain seq x y z
N CYS A 1 9.83 3.02 3.73
CA CYS A 1 9.12 2.60 2.49
C CYS A 1 9.17 3.66 1.39
N ILE A 2 9.11 4.97 1.68
CA ILE A 2 9.13 6.04 0.66
C ILE A 2 10.38 5.96 -0.24
N PRO A 3 11.63 5.88 0.28
CA PRO A 3 12.82 5.80 -0.57
C PRO A 3 12.79 4.62 -1.54
N ALA A 4 12.40 3.43 -1.06
CA ALA A 4 12.35 2.22 -1.89
C ALA A 4 11.27 2.32 -2.98
N ARG A 5 10.07 2.82 -2.65
CA ARG A 5 8.99 3.04 -3.63
C ARG A 5 9.40 4.09 -4.66
N ARG A 6 10.10 5.13 -4.24
CA ARG A 6 10.63 6.15 -5.14
C ARG A 6 11.67 5.58 -6.10
N SER A 7 12.60 4.76 -5.61
CA SER A 7 13.55 4.03 -6.47
C SER A 7 12.83 3.14 -7.48
N LEU A 8 11.82 2.38 -7.04
CA LEU A 8 11.01 1.54 -7.94
C LEU A 8 10.33 2.37 -9.05
N MET A 9 9.71 3.48 -8.69
CA MET A 9 8.93 4.28 -9.64
C MET A 9 9.78 5.14 -10.57
N THR A 10 11.03 5.45 -10.21
CA THR A 10 11.90 6.34 -11.00
C THR A 10 13.07 5.60 -11.67
N GLY A 11 13.38 4.37 -11.25
CA GLY A 11 14.58 3.66 -11.67
C GLY A 11 15.88 4.26 -11.12
N LEU A 12 15.79 5.22 -10.19
CA LEU A 12 16.93 5.93 -9.64
C LEU A 12 17.32 5.38 -8.27
N PHE A 13 18.61 5.41 -7.97
CA PHE A 13 19.10 5.16 -6.61
C PHE A 13 18.75 6.31 -5.65
N PRO A 14 18.64 6.08 -4.34
CA PRO A 14 18.34 7.10 -3.34
C PRO A 14 19.25 8.32 -3.41
N LYS A 15 20.52 8.14 -3.77
CA LYS A 15 21.47 9.24 -3.98
C LYS A 15 21.04 10.17 -5.13
N ALA A 16 20.47 9.61 -6.20
CA ALA A 16 20.09 10.37 -7.40
C ALA A 16 18.72 11.05 -7.25
N HIS A 17 17.74 10.38 -6.65
CA HIS A 17 16.43 11.01 -6.40
C HIS A 17 16.35 11.84 -5.11
N GLY A 18 17.41 11.87 -4.30
CA GLY A 18 17.56 12.75 -3.13
C GLY A 18 16.90 12.25 -1.84
N ASP A 19 16.12 11.18 -1.87
CA ASP A 19 15.41 10.65 -0.70
C ASP A 19 16.16 9.44 -0.13
N ARG A 20 17.13 9.71 0.73
CA ARG A 20 17.97 8.67 1.36
C ARG A 20 17.40 8.14 2.66
N VAL A 21 16.54 8.92 3.30
CA VAL A 21 15.87 8.63 4.56
C VAL A 21 14.40 8.92 4.43
N TYR A 22 13.61 8.46 5.39
CA TYR A 22 12.18 8.77 5.40
C TYR A 22 11.94 10.28 5.49
N SER A 23 11.19 10.80 4.51
CA SER A 23 10.67 12.16 4.50
C SER A 23 9.27 12.15 3.87
N ASP A 24 8.26 12.37 4.69
CA ASP A 24 6.85 12.15 4.35
C ASP A 24 6.30 13.14 3.32
N ARG A 25 6.83 14.39 3.31
CA ARG A 25 6.35 15.47 2.43
C ARG A 25 7.26 15.79 1.25
N MET A 26 8.24 14.95 0.99
CA MET A 26 9.11 15.15 -0.17
C MET A 26 8.35 14.81 -1.45
N LYS A 27 8.23 15.78 -2.36
CA LYS A 27 7.63 15.61 -3.68
C LYS A 27 8.46 14.66 -4.55
N MET A 28 7.79 13.98 -5.47
CA MET A 28 8.49 13.16 -6.47
C MET A 28 9.43 14.05 -7.30
N PRO A 29 10.63 13.57 -7.67
CA PRO A 29 11.51 14.28 -8.57
C PRO A 29 10.86 14.42 -9.96
N SER A 30 11.26 15.49 -10.68
CA SER A 30 10.78 15.72 -12.05
C SER A 30 11.56 14.84 -13.03
N VAL A 31 11.21 13.56 -13.06
CA VAL A 31 11.78 12.55 -13.96
C VAL A 31 10.66 11.67 -14.48
N THR A 32 10.87 11.06 -15.66
CA THR A 32 9.92 10.06 -16.18
C THR A 32 9.82 8.89 -15.22
N THR A 33 8.60 8.62 -14.76
CA THR A 33 8.34 7.48 -13.88
C THR A 33 8.07 6.22 -14.67
N LEU A 34 8.12 5.07 -14.00
CA LEU A 34 7.75 3.78 -14.58
C LEU A 34 6.35 3.81 -15.21
N ALA A 35 5.38 4.36 -14.50
CA ALA A 35 4.00 4.49 -14.98
C ALA A 35 3.89 5.42 -16.20
N GLU A 36 4.62 6.52 -16.18
CA GLU A 36 4.65 7.47 -17.29
C GLU A 36 5.29 6.86 -18.54
N ALA A 37 6.38 6.11 -18.39
CA ALA A 37 7.02 5.40 -19.50
C ALA A 37 6.07 4.41 -20.17
N PHE A 38 5.33 3.61 -19.39
CA PHE A 38 4.31 2.73 -19.93
C PHE A 38 3.16 3.50 -20.58
N HIS A 39 2.72 4.60 -19.98
CA HIS A 39 1.66 5.42 -20.56
C HIS A 39 2.08 6.01 -21.92
N GLN A 40 3.29 6.55 -22.03
CA GLN A 40 3.85 7.07 -23.28
C GLN A 40 4.02 5.99 -24.35
N ALA A 41 4.24 4.73 -23.96
CA ALA A 41 4.28 3.58 -24.85
C ALA A 41 2.87 3.05 -25.25
N GLY A 42 1.78 3.77 -24.90
CA GLY A 42 0.42 3.43 -25.27
C GLY A 42 -0.31 2.46 -24.34
N TYR A 43 0.26 2.13 -23.18
CA TYR A 43 -0.38 1.29 -22.18
C TYR A 43 -1.47 2.05 -21.42
N HIS A 44 -2.55 1.34 -21.07
CA HIS A 44 -3.46 1.79 -20.02
C HIS A 44 -2.79 1.58 -18.65
N THR A 45 -2.54 2.66 -17.92
CA THR A 45 -1.80 2.60 -16.65
C THR A 45 -2.70 2.93 -15.46
N MET A 46 -2.74 2.03 -14.47
CA MET A 46 -3.58 2.15 -13.29
C MET A 46 -2.84 1.67 -12.04
N ALA A 47 -3.07 2.34 -10.90
CA ALA A 47 -2.60 1.87 -9.61
C ALA A 47 -3.77 1.66 -8.64
N VAL A 48 -3.69 0.61 -7.82
CA VAL A 48 -4.60 0.35 -6.70
C VAL A 48 -3.79 0.07 -5.46
N GLY A 49 -4.17 0.68 -4.34
CA GLY A 49 -3.56 0.48 -3.04
C GLY A 49 -2.55 1.57 -2.68
N LYS A 50 -1.42 1.19 -2.10
CA LYS A 50 -0.45 2.13 -1.53
C LYS A 50 0.54 2.64 -2.57
N LEU A 51 0.54 3.94 -2.82
CA LEU A 51 1.61 4.63 -3.57
C LEU A 51 2.65 5.27 -2.64
N HIS A 52 2.20 5.84 -1.53
CA HIS A 52 3.01 6.53 -0.54
C HIS A 52 3.81 7.70 -1.14
N VAL A 53 3.11 8.56 -1.86
CA VAL A 53 3.66 9.77 -2.50
C VAL A 53 3.04 11.02 -1.90
N TYR A 54 3.73 12.14 -2.02
CA TYR A 54 3.23 13.45 -1.60
C TYR A 54 3.18 14.42 -2.80
N PRO A 55 2.11 15.21 -2.97
CA PRO A 55 0.80 15.06 -2.31
C PRO A 55 0.15 13.71 -2.62
N GLN A 56 -0.72 13.23 -1.73
CA GLN A 56 -1.32 11.88 -1.78
C GLN A 56 -1.96 11.54 -3.12
N ARG A 57 -2.64 12.50 -3.76
CA ARG A 57 -3.33 12.31 -5.04
C ARG A 57 -2.46 12.53 -6.27
N ASN A 58 -1.13 12.70 -6.10
CA ASN A 58 -0.22 12.73 -7.24
C ASN A 58 -0.15 11.35 -7.89
N ARG A 59 -0.61 11.29 -9.14
CA ARG A 59 -0.70 10.02 -9.89
C ARG A 59 0.64 9.49 -10.38
N ILE A 60 1.71 10.26 -10.31
CA ILE A 60 3.07 9.89 -10.70
C ILE A 60 3.16 9.16 -12.05
N GLY A 61 2.38 9.60 -13.04
CA GLY A 61 2.37 9.02 -14.39
C GLY A 61 1.26 7.97 -14.64
N PHE A 62 0.57 7.47 -13.61
CA PHE A 62 -0.62 6.66 -13.80
C PHE A 62 -1.79 7.50 -14.34
N GLN A 63 -2.59 6.93 -15.25
CA GLN A 63 -3.78 7.59 -15.75
C GLN A 63 -4.85 7.71 -14.67
N ASP A 64 -4.94 6.70 -13.81
CA ASP A 64 -5.80 6.74 -12.64
C ASP A 64 -5.24 5.96 -11.46
N VAL A 65 -5.69 6.31 -10.24
CA VAL A 65 -5.26 5.69 -8.99
C VAL A 65 -6.45 5.51 -8.05
N ILE A 66 -6.52 4.37 -7.41
CA ILE A 66 -7.47 4.07 -6.31
C ILE A 66 -6.65 3.79 -5.07
N LEU A 67 -6.68 4.69 -4.10
CA LEU A 67 -5.71 4.74 -3.02
C LEU A 67 -6.19 4.08 -1.72
N GLN A 68 -5.26 3.40 -1.07
CA GLN A 68 -5.33 2.98 0.32
C GLN A 68 -3.98 3.30 0.97
N GLN A 69 -3.95 4.34 1.84
CA GLN A 69 -2.74 4.99 2.33
C GLN A 69 -2.57 4.91 3.86
N GLU A 70 -3.21 3.94 4.49
CA GLU A 70 -3.09 3.70 5.94
C GLU A 70 -3.56 4.90 6.80
N GLY A 71 -4.62 5.62 6.37
CA GLY A 71 -5.18 6.73 7.13
C GLY A 71 -4.25 7.92 7.35
N ARG A 72 -3.36 8.18 6.41
CA ARG A 72 -2.38 9.28 6.49
C ARG A 72 -3.00 10.60 6.00
N TYR A 73 -3.86 11.20 6.81
CA TYR A 73 -4.56 12.45 6.48
C TYR A 73 -3.62 13.64 6.19
N GLU A 74 -2.43 13.62 6.79
CA GLU A 74 -1.39 14.65 6.61
C GLU A 74 -0.89 14.77 5.18
N PHE A 75 -1.19 13.78 4.32
CA PHE A 75 -0.79 13.80 2.91
C PHE A 75 -1.85 14.37 1.97
N GLY A 76 -3.02 14.78 2.45
CA GLY A 76 -3.99 15.49 1.64
C GLY A 76 -5.46 15.12 1.83
N GLY A 77 -5.82 14.38 2.86
CA GLY A 77 -7.20 14.02 3.19
C GLY A 77 -7.50 12.52 3.09
N PRO A 78 -8.77 12.11 3.11
CA PRO A 78 -9.16 10.70 3.05
C PRO A 78 -8.76 10.07 1.72
N ASP A 79 -8.32 8.83 1.78
CA ASP A 79 -8.08 8.01 0.60
C ASP A 79 -9.37 7.31 0.11
N ASP A 80 -9.28 6.57 -1.00
CA ASP A 80 -10.47 5.93 -1.59
C ASP A 80 -11.01 4.78 -0.73
N TYR A 81 -10.14 4.13 0.04
CA TYR A 81 -10.57 3.09 0.96
C TYR A 81 -11.36 3.67 2.13
N GLN A 82 -10.94 4.79 2.68
CA GLN A 82 -11.67 5.48 3.76
C GLN A 82 -13.03 6.01 3.29
N ILE A 83 -13.09 6.54 2.07
CA ILE A 83 -14.35 6.96 1.45
C ILE A 83 -15.27 5.74 1.34
N TRP A 84 -14.77 4.63 0.81
CA TRP A 84 -15.53 3.39 0.68
C TRP A 84 -16.02 2.85 2.05
N LEU A 85 -15.18 2.89 3.09
CA LEU A 85 -15.60 2.51 4.44
C LEU A 85 -16.79 3.36 4.92
N GLY A 86 -16.75 4.66 4.68
CA GLY A 86 -17.84 5.57 5.02
C GLY A 86 -19.15 5.23 4.29
N GLU A 87 -19.07 4.93 2.98
CA GLU A 87 -20.23 4.57 2.15
C GLU A 87 -20.83 3.21 2.50
N ASN A 88 -20.05 2.33 3.13
CA ASN A 88 -20.48 0.96 3.48
C ASN A 88 -20.78 0.77 4.99
N GLY A 89 -20.95 1.85 5.74
CA GLY A 89 -21.36 1.80 7.15
C GLY A 89 -20.19 1.56 8.14
N TYR A 90 -18.94 1.68 7.69
CA TYR A 90 -17.73 1.50 8.50
C TYR A 90 -16.99 2.81 8.77
N ILE A 91 -17.70 3.95 8.78
CA ILE A 91 -17.09 5.27 8.99
C ILE A 91 -16.23 5.28 10.27
N GLY A 92 -14.98 5.72 10.15
CA GLY A 92 -14.05 5.81 11.28
C GLY A 92 -13.53 4.47 11.83
N GLN A 93 -13.85 3.33 11.20
CA GLN A 93 -13.50 2.00 11.71
C GLN A 93 -12.20 1.41 11.13
N GLU A 94 -11.48 2.14 10.31
CA GLU A 94 -10.20 1.67 9.74
C GLU A 94 -9.22 1.19 10.81
N PHE A 95 -9.18 1.87 11.95
CA PHE A 95 -8.29 1.55 13.08
C PHE A 95 -9.03 1.01 14.30
N LEU A 96 -10.17 0.33 14.12
CA LEU A 96 -10.97 -0.24 15.21
C LEU A 96 -10.16 -1.24 16.07
N HIS A 97 -9.11 -1.84 15.52
CA HIS A 97 -8.14 -2.66 16.26
C HIS A 97 -7.32 -1.87 17.31
N GLY A 98 -7.41 -0.54 17.34
CA GLY A 98 -6.81 0.33 18.37
C GLY A 98 -5.29 0.49 18.27
N MET A 99 -4.67 0.17 17.13
CA MET A 99 -3.24 0.30 16.90
C MET A 99 -2.98 1.35 15.82
N GLY A 100 -1.96 2.19 16.03
CA GLY A 100 -1.51 3.14 15.00
C GLY A 100 -0.52 2.52 14.02
N ASN A 101 -0.21 3.27 12.96
CA ASN A 101 0.84 2.91 12.01
C ASN A 101 2.18 2.70 12.75
N ASN A 102 2.96 1.70 12.33
CA ASN A 102 4.24 1.30 12.95
C ASN A 102 4.12 0.72 14.37
N THR A 103 2.93 0.35 14.83
CA THR A 103 2.77 -0.41 16.08
C THR A 103 3.08 -1.88 15.82
N TYR A 104 4.17 -2.39 16.44
CA TYR A 104 4.63 -3.77 16.24
C TYR A 104 3.89 -4.76 17.15
N TYR A 105 2.56 -4.72 17.11
CA TYR A 105 1.69 -5.70 17.75
C TYR A 105 0.79 -6.34 16.71
N THR A 106 0.31 -7.53 17.05
CA THR A 106 -0.64 -8.27 16.22
C THR A 106 -1.99 -8.36 16.92
N ARG A 107 -3.05 -8.10 16.15
CA ARG A 107 -4.45 -8.36 16.52
C ARG A 107 -5.19 -8.87 15.29
N THR A 108 -6.22 -9.64 15.49
CA THR A 108 -7.08 -10.04 14.38
C THR A 108 -7.90 -8.86 13.86
N TRP A 109 -8.19 -8.89 12.56
CA TRP A 109 -9.02 -7.89 11.91
C TRP A 109 -10.43 -7.89 12.51
N PRO A 110 -10.95 -6.72 13.00
CA PRO A 110 -12.20 -6.68 13.76
C PRO A 110 -13.48 -6.61 12.91
N LEU A 111 -13.36 -6.38 11.60
CA LEU A 111 -14.49 -6.28 10.69
C LEU A 111 -14.58 -7.52 9.79
N GLY A 112 -15.60 -7.58 8.94
CA GLY A 112 -15.70 -8.64 7.94
C GLY A 112 -14.55 -8.61 6.91
N GLU A 113 -14.27 -9.75 6.29
CA GLU A 113 -13.20 -9.90 5.29
C GLU A 113 -13.34 -8.90 4.13
N ASN A 114 -14.57 -8.60 3.71
CA ASN A 114 -14.83 -7.64 2.64
C ASN A 114 -14.30 -6.22 2.93
N ALA A 115 -14.16 -5.88 4.20
CA ALA A 115 -13.60 -4.62 4.66
C ALA A 115 -12.10 -4.70 4.95
N HIS A 116 -11.47 -5.88 4.86
CA HIS A 116 -10.02 -5.99 5.01
C HIS A 116 -9.31 -5.25 3.87
N PRO A 117 -8.31 -4.38 4.15
CA PRO A 117 -7.67 -3.56 3.12
C PRO A 117 -7.11 -4.36 1.93
N THR A 118 -6.55 -5.54 2.18
CA THR A 118 -6.04 -6.42 1.12
C THR A 118 -7.17 -6.93 0.22
N THR A 119 -8.27 -7.40 0.82
CA THR A 119 -9.44 -7.91 0.09
C THR A 119 -10.09 -6.78 -0.72
N TRP A 120 -10.26 -5.61 -0.10
CA TRP A 120 -10.79 -4.44 -0.78
C TRP A 120 -9.92 -4.02 -1.98
N ALA A 121 -8.61 -3.87 -1.80
CA ALA A 121 -7.69 -3.47 -2.87
C ALA A 121 -7.68 -4.50 -4.02
N THR A 122 -7.68 -5.80 -3.68
CA THR A 122 -7.81 -6.88 -4.68
C THR A 122 -9.10 -6.75 -5.46
N GLY A 123 -10.23 -6.54 -4.78
CA GLY A 123 -11.53 -6.34 -5.40
C GLY A 123 -11.56 -5.14 -6.34
N GLN A 124 -10.94 -4.02 -5.96
CA GLN A 124 -10.82 -2.84 -6.83
C GLN A 124 -9.99 -3.15 -8.07
N MET A 125 -8.84 -3.80 -7.93
CA MET A 125 -8.01 -4.18 -9.08
C MET A 125 -8.74 -5.14 -10.02
N VAL A 126 -9.43 -6.15 -9.50
CA VAL A 126 -10.24 -7.08 -10.31
C VAL A 126 -11.31 -6.34 -11.11
N LYS A 127 -11.97 -5.33 -10.51
CA LYS A 127 -12.93 -4.48 -11.23
C LYS A 127 -12.25 -3.74 -12.40
N GLN A 128 -11.06 -3.18 -12.18
CA GLN A 128 -10.33 -2.46 -13.24
C GLN A 128 -9.90 -3.40 -14.38
N ILE A 129 -9.42 -4.60 -14.05
CA ILE A 129 -9.05 -5.62 -15.05
C ILE A 129 -10.27 -5.99 -15.92
N LYS A 130 -11.44 -6.20 -15.30
CA LYS A 130 -12.68 -6.55 -16.02
C LYS A 130 -13.21 -5.41 -16.91
N ARG A 131 -12.92 -4.16 -16.56
CA ARG A 131 -13.40 -2.95 -17.25
C ARG A 131 -12.39 -2.33 -18.22
N ARG A 132 -11.19 -2.90 -18.31
CA ARG A 132 -10.14 -2.37 -19.17
C ARG A 132 -10.55 -2.40 -20.65
N ASP A 133 -10.01 -1.49 -21.42
CA ASP A 133 -10.03 -1.56 -22.87
C ASP A 133 -9.21 -2.80 -23.34
N PRO A 134 -9.86 -3.80 -23.98
CA PRO A 134 -9.16 -5.01 -24.41
C PRO A 134 -8.17 -4.78 -25.57
N GLU A 135 -8.30 -3.67 -26.30
CA GLU A 135 -7.43 -3.32 -27.42
C GLU A 135 -6.13 -2.64 -26.98
N LYS A 136 -6.05 -2.21 -25.71
CA LYS A 136 -4.85 -1.59 -25.16
C LYS A 136 -4.11 -2.53 -24.23
N PRO A 137 -2.79 -2.61 -24.35
CA PRO A 137 -1.98 -3.28 -23.33
C PRO A 137 -2.14 -2.55 -21.99
N ALA A 138 -2.10 -3.27 -20.89
CA ALA A 138 -2.32 -2.71 -19.57
C ALA A 138 -1.07 -2.85 -18.69
N PHE A 139 -0.71 -1.77 -17.98
CA PHE A 139 0.23 -1.77 -16.88
C PHE A 139 -0.54 -1.42 -15.61
N PHE A 140 -0.90 -2.44 -14.82
CA PHE A 140 -1.65 -2.30 -13.59
C PHE A 140 -0.78 -2.63 -12.39
N TYR A 141 -0.71 -1.69 -11.46
CA TYR A 141 0.11 -1.78 -10.25
C TYR A 141 -0.79 -1.98 -9.04
N LEU A 142 -0.81 -3.20 -8.49
CA LEU A 142 -1.49 -3.50 -7.24
C LEU A 142 -0.47 -3.50 -6.10
N SER A 143 -0.69 -2.64 -5.12
CA SER A 143 0.24 -2.45 -4.01
C SER A 143 -0.47 -2.53 -2.66
N TYR A 144 -0.28 -3.63 -1.97
CA TYR A 144 -0.83 -3.82 -0.64
C TYR A 144 -0.08 -3.00 0.42
N THR A 145 -0.78 -2.67 1.50
CA THR A 145 -0.17 -2.11 2.72
C THR A 145 0.43 -3.20 3.58
N PHE A 146 -0.28 -4.30 3.77
CA PHE A 146 0.24 -5.43 4.53
C PHE A 146 1.35 -6.18 3.75
N PRO A 147 2.32 -6.76 4.50
CA PRO A 147 2.46 -6.93 5.95
C PRO A 147 3.15 -5.76 6.69
N HIS A 148 2.92 -4.50 6.33
CA HIS A 148 3.39 -3.36 7.11
C HIS A 148 2.69 -3.33 8.49
N PRO A 149 3.38 -3.03 9.61
CA PRO A 149 2.74 -2.87 10.91
C PRO A 149 1.64 -1.79 10.92
N PRO A 150 0.58 -1.96 11.71
CA PRO A 150 0.31 -3.08 12.61
C PRO A 150 -0.06 -4.36 11.86
N LEU A 151 0.25 -5.52 12.46
CA LEU A 151 -0.08 -6.81 11.87
C LEU A 151 -1.54 -7.17 12.23
N VAL A 152 -2.42 -7.10 11.25
CA VAL A 152 -3.87 -7.28 11.48
C VAL A 152 -4.44 -8.31 10.50
N PRO A 153 -4.08 -9.59 10.65
CA PRO A 153 -4.59 -10.66 9.81
C PRO A 153 -6.06 -10.95 10.10
N LEU A 154 -6.75 -11.56 9.13
CA LEU A 154 -8.02 -12.21 9.39
C LEU A 154 -7.85 -13.37 10.38
N SER A 155 -8.87 -13.65 11.19
CA SER A 155 -8.81 -14.66 12.25
C SER A 155 -8.44 -16.05 11.74
N GLU A 156 -8.93 -16.44 10.56
CA GLU A 156 -8.62 -17.71 9.93
C GLU A 156 -7.12 -17.87 9.61
N TYR A 157 -6.45 -16.82 9.15
CA TYR A 157 -5.01 -16.86 8.89
C TYR A 157 -4.20 -16.83 10.19
N TRP A 158 -4.66 -16.08 11.19
CA TRP A 158 -4.06 -16.11 12.52
C TRP A 158 -4.09 -17.52 13.12
N ASN A 159 -5.26 -18.16 13.08
CA ASN A 159 -5.44 -19.49 13.66
C ASN A 159 -4.66 -20.60 12.92
N MET A 160 -4.29 -20.39 11.66
CA MET A 160 -3.45 -21.35 10.92
C MET A 160 -2.06 -21.53 11.55
N TYR A 161 -1.57 -20.52 12.27
CA TYR A 161 -0.20 -20.50 12.80
C TYR A 161 -0.13 -20.39 14.32
N SER A 162 -1.24 -20.08 15.02
CA SER A 162 -1.26 -19.87 16.48
C SER A 162 -0.77 -21.05 17.30
N ASP A 163 -1.00 -22.26 16.81
CA ASP A 163 -0.65 -23.52 17.47
C ASP A 163 0.51 -24.27 16.75
N GLN A 164 1.19 -23.59 15.83
CA GLN A 164 2.31 -24.18 15.10
C GLN A 164 3.61 -23.97 15.87
N ASP A 165 4.45 -25.01 15.89
CA ASP A 165 5.84 -24.88 16.32
C ASP A 165 6.65 -24.20 15.20
N ILE A 166 6.79 -22.89 15.30
CA ILE A 166 7.50 -22.09 14.31
C ILE A 166 8.98 -22.05 14.69
N GLN A 167 9.84 -22.36 13.73
CA GLN A 167 11.28 -22.29 13.92
C GLN A 167 11.69 -20.89 14.40
N GLU A 168 12.47 -20.84 15.48
CA GLU A 168 13.07 -19.59 15.97
C GLU A 168 13.93 -18.94 14.87
N PRO A 169 13.97 -17.60 14.81
CA PRO A 169 14.84 -16.91 13.86
C PRO A 169 16.32 -17.20 14.19
N GLU A 170 17.16 -17.22 13.15
CA GLU A 170 18.61 -17.24 13.37
C GLU A 170 19.06 -15.87 13.88
N TYR A 171 19.68 -15.85 15.06
CA TYR A 171 20.25 -14.66 15.66
C TYR A 171 21.70 -14.50 15.22
N GLY A 172 22.12 -13.28 14.96
CA GLY A 172 23.52 -12.97 14.71
C GLY A 172 24.33 -12.90 16.02
N ASP A 173 25.63 -13.19 15.96
CA ASP A 173 26.55 -13.18 17.12
C ASP A 173 26.61 -11.81 17.87
N TRP A 174 26.02 -10.77 17.27
CA TRP A 174 25.95 -9.41 17.82
C TRP A 174 24.60 -9.10 18.51
N GLU A 175 23.67 -10.02 18.52
CA GLU A 175 22.34 -9.84 19.09
C GLU A 175 22.35 -10.35 20.53
N ASP A 176 22.16 -9.45 21.48
CA ASP A 176 21.98 -9.83 22.88
C ASP A 176 20.60 -10.46 23.05
N GLU A 177 20.54 -11.65 23.65
CA GLU A 177 19.31 -12.31 24.08
C GLU A 177 18.64 -11.48 25.21
N SER A 178 17.88 -10.43 24.86
CA SER A 178 17.22 -9.57 25.85
C SER A 178 15.70 -9.57 25.71
#